data_21cb32dbe50c962bf413a317a7428525
#
_entry.id   21cb32dbe50c962bf413a317a7428525
#
_cell.length_a   1.000
_cell.length_b   1.000
_cell.length_c   1.000
_cell.angle_alpha   90.00
_cell.angle_beta   90.00
_cell.angle_gamma   90.00
#
_symmetry.space_group_name_H-M   'P 1'
#
loop_
_entity.id
_entity.type
_entity.pdbx_description
1 polymer ?
#
loop_
_entity_poly.entity_id
_entity_poly.type
_entity_poly.pdbx_seq_one_letter_code
_entity_poly.pdbx_strand_id
1 'polypeptide(L)'
;MLQANTSRRSHWPPVIATALGYACFSLLGLALHGWSPLWFVWIGERWSEGVIGGRTGYDGQFVYYLARDGWAALPHLDAPAYRAGRVLYPLSAAALSGGSADWLPWSMVAINFAAVVAGTAAIARWLAARAVNPWWALAYAGCAGIVFAYSRDCTEPVAYALVAAGTIAWLDDRRGIGWALLALAPLARESTVLFAAGLAAAALAARRWRDVRALAATALPAMLWQAYLTASVPAPTIGGIGLLQFPMAGAFPIADLDPGRLAALFLLGLPALALLPGALAWTWREPRVAFGWLIALNVLLVLIAPNQSWWHVLGLARVAVGAVVALLLAFPVLSPELRAAVAAFAVAPTLIWLGPMLWWAPWTAVR
;
A
#
# COMPACT_ATOMS: atom_id res chain seq x y z
N MET A 1 5.39 -17.69 43.03
CA MET A 1 6.27 -17.50 41.87
C MET A 1 5.91 -18.54 40.82
N LEU A 2 4.96 -18.27 39.97
CA LEU A 2 4.64 -19.06 38.76
C LEU A 2 5.40 -18.39 37.62
N GLN A 3 6.54 -18.97 37.22
CA GLN A 3 7.19 -18.63 35.94
C GLN A 3 6.20 -19.01 34.84
N ALA A 4 5.49 -18.03 34.32
CA ALA A 4 4.72 -18.18 33.09
C ALA A 4 5.71 -18.57 31.99
N ASN A 5 5.71 -19.84 31.63
CA ASN A 5 6.45 -20.38 30.50
C ASN A 5 5.81 -19.79 29.23
N THR A 6 6.18 -18.55 28.90
CA THR A 6 5.81 -17.90 27.64
C THR A 6 6.62 -18.57 26.55
N SER A 7 6.18 -19.73 26.09
CA SER A 7 6.68 -20.30 24.84
C SER A 7 6.53 -19.21 23.78
N ARG A 8 7.65 -18.65 23.32
CA ARG A 8 7.65 -17.64 22.25
C ARG A 8 6.94 -18.26 21.04
N ARG A 9 5.73 -17.80 20.78
CA ARG A 9 4.97 -18.28 19.62
C ARG A 9 5.80 -18.03 18.37
N SER A 10 6.02 -19.07 17.58
CA SER A 10 6.72 -18.94 16.30
C SER A 10 5.96 -17.97 15.39
N HIS A 11 6.69 -17.06 14.76
CA HIS A 11 6.12 -16.12 13.77
C HIS A 11 6.11 -16.68 12.34
N TRP A 12 6.74 -17.84 12.11
CA TRP A 12 6.87 -18.44 10.78
C TRP A 12 5.58 -19.02 10.18
N PRO A 13 4.65 -19.64 10.93
CA PRO A 13 3.45 -20.22 10.34
C PRO A 13 2.63 -19.25 9.47
N PRO A 14 2.28 -18.02 9.90
CA PRO A 14 1.57 -17.08 9.04
C PRO A 14 2.39 -16.61 7.84
N VAL A 15 3.72 -16.57 7.95
CA VAL A 15 4.61 -16.22 6.83
C VAL A 15 4.58 -17.31 5.75
N ILE A 16 4.67 -18.59 6.18
CA ILE A 16 4.58 -19.74 5.27
C ILE A 16 3.18 -19.77 4.62
N ALA A 17 2.12 -19.57 5.39
CA ALA A 17 0.76 -19.52 4.88
C ALA A 17 0.59 -18.40 3.82
N THR A 18 1.18 -17.23 4.06
CA THR A 18 1.22 -16.13 3.09
C THR A 18 1.96 -16.54 1.82
N ALA A 19 3.16 -17.09 1.95
CA ALA A 19 3.96 -17.51 0.79
C ALA A 19 3.21 -18.56 -0.05
N LEU A 20 2.63 -19.57 0.58
CA LEU A 20 1.83 -20.60 -0.11
C LEU A 20 0.58 -20.01 -0.76
N GLY A 21 -0.16 -19.15 -0.06
CA GLY A 21 -1.37 -18.50 -0.59
C GLY A 21 -1.09 -17.66 -1.84
N TYR A 22 -0.03 -16.83 -1.80
CA TYR A 22 0.36 -16.00 -2.94
C TYR A 22 0.98 -16.83 -4.08
N ALA A 23 1.71 -17.91 -3.79
CA ALA A 23 2.19 -18.85 -4.80
C ALA A 23 1.00 -19.53 -5.51
N CYS A 24 0.02 -20.05 -4.75
CA CYS A 24 -1.20 -20.63 -5.31
C CYS A 24 -1.99 -19.62 -6.14
N PHE A 25 -2.16 -18.39 -5.64
CA PHE A 25 -2.83 -17.32 -6.38
C PHE A 25 -2.12 -17.02 -7.71
N SER A 26 -0.78 -16.93 -7.69
CA SER A 26 0.01 -16.65 -8.90
C SER A 26 -0.06 -17.80 -9.90
N LEU A 27 0.09 -19.04 -9.46
CA LEU A 27 0.01 -20.22 -10.33
C LEU A 27 -1.39 -20.35 -10.95
N LEU A 28 -2.43 -20.12 -10.17
CA LEU A 28 -3.81 -20.15 -10.66
C LEU A 28 -4.05 -19.04 -11.68
N GLY A 29 -3.65 -17.80 -11.39
CA GLY A 29 -3.75 -16.67 -12.31
C GLY A 29 -3.02 -16.92 -13.62
N LEU A 30 -1.77 -17.42 -13.55
CA LEU A 30 -0.98 -17.77 -14.74
C LEU A 30 -1.65 -18.88 -15.55
N ALA A 31 -2.12 -19.95 -14.90
CA ALA A 31 -2.79 -21.06 -15.58
C ALA A 31 -4.07 -20.62 -16.29
N LEU A 32 -4.86 -19.74 -15.67
CA LEU A 32 -6.09 -19.21 -16.27
C LEU A 32 -5.84 -18.24 -17.44
N HIS A 33 -4.63 -17.64 -17.52
CA HIS A 33 -4.29 -16.59 -18.48
C HIS A 33 -3.09 -16.98 -19.39
N GLY A 34 -2.98 -18.27 -19.74
CA GLY A 34 -2.02 -18.75 -20.73
C GLY A 34 -0.56 -18.66 -20.29
N TRP A 35 -0.29 -18.72 -18.99
CA TRP A 35 1.05 -18.64 -18.38
C TRP A 35 1.81 -17.33 -18.65
N SER A 36 1.09 -16.28 -19.05
CA SER A 36 1.68 -14.97 -19.31
C SER A 36 1.77 -14.13 -18.02
N PRO A 37 2.99 -13.73 -17.57
CA PRO A 37 3.13 -12.83 -16.41
C PRO A 37 2.61 -11.43 -16.70
N LEU A 38 2.40 -11.04 -17.96
CA LEU A 38 1.78 -9.77 -18.36
C LEU A 38 0.33 -9.65 -17.88
N TRP A 39 -0.32 -10.75 -17.48
CA TRP A 39 -1.61 -10.71 -16.81
C TRP A 39 -1.57 -9.86 -15.54
N PHE A 40 -0.51 -9.93 -14.76
CA PHE A 40 -0.34 -9.09 -13.57
C PHE A 40 -0.14 -7.61 -13.94
N VAL A 41 0.56 -7.32 -15.02
CA VAL A 41 0.82 -5.95 -15.47
C VAL A 41 -0.46 -5.25 -15.95
N TRP A 42 -1.32 -6.01 -16.61
CA TRP A 42 -2.59 -5.56 -17.19
C TRP A 42 -2.49 -4.33 -18.09
N ILE A 43 -1.85 -4.54 -19.25
CA ILE A 43 -1.64 -3.53 -20.27
C ILE A 43 -2.96 -3.23 -21.01
N GLY A 44 -3.29 -1.93 -21.19
CA GLY A 44 -4.41 -1.45 -21.95
C GLY A 44 -3.99 -0.80 -23.27
N GLU A 45 -4.82 -0.93 -24.31
CA GLU A 45 -4.57 -0.43 -25.68
C GLU A 45 -4.38 1.08 -25.72
N ARG A 46 -5.07 1.80 -24.84
CA ARG A 46 -5.00 3.28 -24.77
C ARG A 46 -3.56 3.78 -24.58
N TRP A 47 -2.78 3.12 -23.71
CA TRP A 47 -1.44 3.59 -23.34
C TRP A 47 -0.33 2.83 -24.06
N SER A 48 -0.60 1.60 -24.55
CA SER A 48 0.37 0.83 -25.33
C SER A 48 0.42 1.25 -26.79
N GLU A 49 -0.76 1.53 -27.39
CA GLU A 49 -0.93 1.73 -28.84
C GLU A 49 -1.50 3.11 -29.18
N GLY A 50 -1.82 3.94 -28.18
CA GLY A 50 -2.41 5.25 -28.38
C GLY A 50 -3.86 5.23 -28.87
N VAL A 51 -4.58 4.10 -28.72
CA VAL A 51 -5.95 3.94 -29.19
C VAL A 51 -6.91 4.77 -28.33
N ILE A 52 -7.47 5.83 -28.91
CA ILE A 52 -8.47 6.67 -28.24
C ILE A 52 -9.74 5.82 -28.01
N GLY A 53 -10.17 5.74 -26.73
CA GLY A 53 -11.31 4.90 -26.34
C GLY A 53 -11.00 3.42 -26.16
N GLY A 54 -9.76 2.99 -26.39
CA GLY A 54 -9.29 1.64 -26.09
C GLY A 54 -9.27 1.34 -24.59
N ARG A 55 -9.06 0.07 -24.25
CA ARG A 55 -8.95 -0.39 -22.85
C ARG A 55 -7.85 0.37 -22.12
N THR A 56 -8.14 0.84 -20.90
CA THR A 56 -7.20 1.67 -20.15
C THR A 56 -6.10 0.87 -19.44
N GLY A 57 -6.30 -0.43 -19.22
CA GLY A 57 -5.40 -1.23 -18.39
C GLY A 57 -5.45 -0.82 -16.91
N TYR A 58 -4.35 -1.07 -16.18
CA TYR A 58 -4.23 -0.66 -14.77
C TYR A 58 -2.83 -0.08 -14.46
N ASP A 59 -2.64 0.39 -13.22
CA ASP A 59 -1.42 1.13 -12.80
C ASP A 59 -0.11 0.34 -13.01
N GLY A 60 -0.15 -1.00 -12.96
CA GLY A 60 1.02 -1.85 -13.20
C GLY A 60 1.67 -1.66 -14.56
N GLN A 61 0.89 -1.30 -15.60
CA GLN A 61 1.44 -1.00 -16.92
C GLN A 61 2.42 0.18 -16.90
N PHE A 62 2.15 1.19 -16.06
CA PHE A 62 3.03 2.35 -15.95
C PHE A 62 4.35 2.01 -15.26
N VAL A 63 4.31 1.12 -14.26
CA VAL A 63 5.52 0.55 -13.64
C VAL A 63 6.32 -0.25 -14.67
N TYR A 64 5.64 -1.09 -15.45
CA TYR A 64 6.26 -1.90 -16.50
C TYR A 64 6.95 -1.05 -17.55
N TYR A 65 6.29 -0.02 -18.09
CA TYR A 65 6.90 0.86 -19.09
C TYR A 65 8.09 1.63 -18.52
N LEU A 66 7.97 2.18 -17.30
CA LEU A 66 9.09 2.85 -16.63
C LEU A 66 10.29 1.92 -16.41
N ALA A 67 10.04 0.65 -16.06
CA ALA A 67 11.09 -0.33 -15.85
C ALA A 67 11.76 -0.77 -17.17
N ARG A 68 10.97 -0.91 -18.26
CA ARG A 68 11.42 -1.35 -19.57
C ARG A 68 12.15 -0.26 -20.33
N ASP A 69 11.59 0.93 -20.37
CA ASP A 69 11.96 1.99 -21.31
C ASP A 69 12.58 3.22 -20.62
N GLY A 70 12.57 3.27 -19.27
CA GLY A 70 13.07 4.43 -18.53
C GLY A 70 12.35 5.73 -18.93
N TRP A 71 13.11 6.74 -19.34
CA TRP A 71 12.54 8.04 -19.79
C TRP A 71 11.77 7.96 -21.11
N ALA A 72 12.05 6.98 -21.95
CA ALA A 72 11.28 6.78 -23.18
C ALA A 72 9.84 6.30 -22.91
N ALA A 73 9.53 5.89 -21.70
CA ALA A 73 8.17 5.51 -21.29
C ALA A 73 7.20 6.69 -21.15
N LEU A 74 7.68 7.94 -21.05
CA LEU A 74 6.82 9.10 -20.74
C LEU A 74 5.56 9.23 -21.63
N PRO A 75 5.59 8.96 -22.97
CA PRO A 75 4.40 8.97 -23.80
C PRO A 75 3.35 7.91 -23.45
N HIS A 76 3.74 6.85 -22.75
CA HIS A 76 2.86 5.75 -22.33
C HIS A 76 2.27 5.95 -20.92
N LEU A 77 2.51 7.10 -20.28
CA LEU A 77 2.06 7.38 -18.92
C LEU A 77 0.89 8.38 -18.93
N ASP A 78 -0.14 8.09 -18.14
CA ASP A 78 -1.29 9.00 -17.95
C ASP A 78 -0.92 10.30 -17.23
N ALA A 79 0.04 10.22 -16.31
CA ALA A 79 0.52 11.32 -15.50
C ALA A 79 2.03 11.15 -15.24
N PRO A 80 2.89 11.52 -16.20
CA PRO A 80 4.30 11.17 -16.22
C PRO A 80 5.07 11.49 -14.93
N ALA A 81 5.04 12.73 -14.44
CA ALA A 81 5.76 13.12 -13.23
C ALA A 81 5.25 12.37 -11.98
N TYR A 82 3.95 12.10 -11.89
CA TYR A 82 3.37 11.34 -10.79
C TYR A 82 3.77 9.86 -10.84
N ARG A 83 3.67 9.23 -12.03
CA ARG A 83 4.02 7.82 -12.20
C ARG A 83 5.52 7.59 -11.98
N ALA A 84 6.37 8.45 -12.55
CA ALA A 84 7.81 8.41 -12.35
C ALA A 84 8.24 8.76 -10.91
N GLY A 85 7.39 9.42 -10.12
CA GLY A 85 7.61 9.66 -8.69
C GLY A 85 7.80 8.37 -7.90
N ARG A 86 7.19 7.26 -8.33
CA ARG A 86 7.28 5.93 -7.71
C ARG A 86 8.43 5.10 -8.28
N VAL A 87 9.62 5.66 -8.31
CA VAL A 87 10.78 5.13 -9.04
C VAL A 87 11.38 3.86 -8.45
N LEU A 88 11.22 3.60 -7.16
CA LEU A 88 11.91 2.49 -6.48
C LEU A 88 11.53 1.13 -7.06
N TYR A 89 10.25 0.88 -7.28
CA TYR A 89 9.79 -0.41 -7.78
C TYR A 89 10.19 -0.65 -9.24
N PRO A 90 9.96 0.28 -10.20
CA PRO A 90 10.45 0.12 -11.58
C PRO A 90 11.95 -0.12 -11.67
N LEU A 91 12.76 0.64 -10.94
CA LEU A 91 14.22 0.46 -10.93
C LEU A 91 14.63 -0.90 -10.38
N SER A 92 13.98 -1.35 -9.30
CA SER A 92 14.23 -2.68 -8.73
C SER A 92 13.89 -3.79 -9.72
N ALA A 93 12.78 -3.65 -10.44
CA ALA A 93 12.35 -4.63 -11.45
C ALA A 93 13.30 -4.66 -12.66
N ALA A 94 13.71 -3.49 -13.15
CA ALA A 94 14.70 -3.38 -14.23
C ALA A 94 16.05 -3.99 -13.84
N ALA A 95 16.53 -3.71 -12.62
CA ALA A 95 17.77 -4.28 -12.10
C ALA A 95 17.70 -5.80 -11.96
N LEU A 96 16.60 -6.34 -11.41
CA LEU A 96 16.42 -7.78 -11.24
C LEU A 96 16.28 -8.53 -12.56
N SER A 97 15.63 -7.90 -13.57
CA SER A 97 15.51 -8.49 -14.93
C SER A 97 16.80 -8.43 -15.75
N GLY A 98 17.83 -7.73 -15.26
CA GLY A 98 19.06 -7.48 -16.03
C GLY A 98 18.82 -6.71 -17.33
N GLY A 99 17.72 -5.93 -17.42
CA GLY A 99 17.31 -5.22 -18.63
C GLY A 99 16.59 -6.07 -19.67
N SER A 100 16.35 -7.38 -19.40
CA SER A 100 15.61 -8.25 -20.30
C SER A 100 14.11 -7.95 -20.25
N ALA A 101 13.51 -7.64 -21.40
CA ALA A 101 12.07 -7.41 -21.51
C ALA A 101 11.24 -8.67 -21.20
N ASP A 102 11.76 -9.86 -21.51
CA ASP A 102 11.08 -11.13 -21.26
C ASP A 102 11.06 -11.49 -19.76
N TRP A 103 12.16 -11.18 -19.05
CA TRP A 103 12.26 -11.43 -17.61
C TRP A 103 11.64 -10.33 -16.74
N LEU A 104 11.39 -9.16 -17.32
CA LEU A 104 10.88 -8.01 -16.55
C LEU A 104 9.53 -8.28 -15.85
N PRO A 105 8.48 -8.82 -16.50
CA PRO A 105 7.21 -9.10 -15.82
C PRO A 105 7.38 -10.15 -14.71
N TRP A 106 8.25 -11.15 -14.89
CA TRP A 106 8.57 -12.13 -13.85
C TRP A 106 9.27 -11.49 -12.65
N SER A 107 10.18 -10.56 -12.93
CA SER A 107 10.89 -9.80 -11.89
C SER A 107 9.92 -8.94 -11.07
N MET A 108 8.93 -8.33 -11.71
CA MET A 108 7.89 -7.55 -11.05
C MET A 108 7.06 -8.43 -10.09
N VAL A 109 6.54 -9.56 -10.58
CA VAL A 109 5.79 -10.51 -9.75
C VAL A 109 6.64 -11.03 -8.57
N ALA A 110 7.92 -11.38 -8.83
CA ALA A 110 8.82 -11.88 -7.79
C ALA A 110 9.10 -10.84 -6.70
N ILE A 111 9.32 -9.57 -7.06
CA ILE A 111 9.54 -8.48 -6.09
C ILE A 111 8.28 -8.27 -5.24
N ASN A 112 7.10 -8.20 -5.85
CA ASN A 112 5.85 -8.02 -5.14
C ASN A 112 5.56 -9.22 -4.22
N PHE A 113 5.82 -10.46 -4.67
CA PHE A 113 5.73 -11.66 -3.85
C PHE A 113 6.65 -11.57 -2.62
N ALA A 114 7.93 -11.28 -2.84
CA ALA A 114 8.90 -11.13 -1.76
C ALA A 114 8.50 -10.02 -0.79
N ALA A 115 7.97 -8.90 -1.29
CA ALA A 115 7.52 -7.78 -0.49
C ALA A 115 6.34 -8.15 0.42
N VAL A 116 5.32 -8.84 -0.09
CA VAL A 116 4.18 -9.28 0.74
C VAL A 116 4.63 -10.25 1.83
N VAL A 117 5.47 -11.22 1.48
CA VAL A 117 6.03 -12.19 2.45
C VAL A 117 6.87 -11.48 3.51
N ALA A 118 7.75 -10.55 3.10
CA ALA A 118 8.59 -9.78 4.02
C ALA A 118 7.78 -8.85 4.95
N GLY A 119 6.75 -8.17 4.42
CA GLY A 119 5.84 -7.34 5.21
C GLY A 119 5.07 -8.16 6.25
N THR A 120 4.56 -9.34 5.83
CA THR A 120 3.91 -10.28 6.76
C THR A 120 4.89 -10.76 7.84
N ALA A 121 6.13 -11.10 7.47
CA ALA A 121 7.16 -11.54 8.41
C ALA A 121 7.52 -10.45 9.43
N ALA A 122 7.64 -9.20 8.99
CA ALA A 122 7.91 -8.07 9.86
C ALA A 122 6.79 -7.89 10.90
N ILE A 123 5.53 -7.88 10.45
CA ILE A 123 4.35 -7.73 11.32
C ILE A 123 4.19 -8.95 12.24
N ALA A 124 4.32 -10.19 11.72
CA ALA A 124 4.21 -11.40 12.54
C ALA A 124 5.25 -11.44 13.66
N ARG A 125 6.49 -11.07 13.36
CA ARG A 125 7.58 -10.95 14.35
C ARG A 125 7.29 -9.86 15.39
N TRP A 126 6.78 -8.70 14.94
CA TRP A 126 6.36 -7.59 15.81
C TRP A 126 5.31 -8.03 16.83
N LEU A 127 4.28 -8.74 16.37
CA LEU A 127 3.19 -9.23 17.20
C LEU A 127 3.68 -10.33 18.17
N ALA A 128 4.44 -11.31 17.66
CA ALA A 128 4.99 -12.39 18.49
C ALA A 128 5.91 -11.87 19.61
N ALA A 129 6.75 -10.87 19.31
CA ALA A 129 7.63 -10.24 20.30
C ALA A 129 6.86 -9.53 21.43
N ARG A 130 5.58 -9.22 21.22
CA ARG A 130 4.69 -8.52 22.16
C ARG A 130 3.57 -9.42 22.70
N ALA A 131 3.76 -10.74 22.65
CA ALA A 131 2.82 -11.76 23.12
C ALA A 131 1.43 -11.72 22.45
N VAL A 132 1.33 -11.09 21.27
CA VAL A 132 0.12 -11.12 20.43
C VAL A 132 0.23 -12.28 19.45
N ASN A 133 -0.91 -12.91 19.12
CA ASN A 133 -0.96 -14.01 18.16
C ASN A 133 -0.43 -13.54 16.78
N PRO A 134 0.67 -14.11 16.26
CA PRO A 134 1.27 -13.70 15.00
C PRO A 134 0.38 -13.97 13.76
N TRP A 135 -0.61 -14.83 13.87
CA TRP A 135 -1.58 -15.09 12.80
C TRP A 135 -2.37 -13.84 12.39
N TRP A 136 -2.49 -12.84 13.26
CA TRP A 136 -3.08 -11.55 12.88
C TRP A 136 -2.32 -10.84 11.75
N ALA A 137 -1.08 -11.21 11.48
CA ALA A 137 -0.34 -10.67 10.32
C ALA A 137 -0.97 -11.06 8.98
N LEU A 138 -1.80 -12.12 8.93
CA LEU A 138 -2.59 -12.46 7.74
C LEU A 138 -3.58 -11.36 7.36
N ALA A 139 -3.97 -10.49 8.28
CA ALA A 139 -4.80 -9.33 7.94
C ALA A 139 -4.06 -8.31 7.05
N TYR A 140 -2.71 -8.25 7.11
CA TYR A 140 -1.91 -7.53 6.13
C TYR A 140 -1.87 -8.23 4.78
N ALA A 141 -1.51 -9.52 4.77
CA ALA A 141 -1.41 -10.30 3.54
C ALA A 141 -2.77 -10.43 2.82
N GLY A 142 -3.86 -10.60 3.58
CA GLY A 142 -5.23 -10.69 3.07
C GLY A 142 -5.93 -9.36 2.86
N CYS A 143 -5.27 -8.22 3.13
CA CYS A 143 -5.85 -6.90 2.91
C CYS A 143 -6.15 -6.69 1.42
N ALA A 144 -7.40 -6.29 1.12
CA ALA A 144 -7.85 -6.13 -0.26
C ALA A 144 -6.95 -5.22 -1.10
N GLY A 145 -6.40 -4.16 -0.50
CA GLY A 145 -5.48 -3.27 -1.17
C GLY A 145 -4.15 -3.93 -1.53
N ILE A 146 -3.63 -4.84 -0.69
CA ILE A 146 -2.40 -5.60 -0.96
C ILE A 146 -2.65 -6.69 -1.99
N VAL A 147 -3.72 -7.50 -1.84
CA VAL A 147 -4.05 -8.58 -2.78
C VAL A 147 -4.30 -8.02 -4.18
N PHE A 148 -5.08 -6.96 -4.26
CA PHE A 148 -5.36 -6.32 -5.54
C PHE A 148 -4.11 -5.67 -6.16
N ALA A 149 -3.33 -4.94 -5.38
CA ALA A 149 -2.09 -4.33 -5.86
C ALA A 149 -1.09 -5.39 -6.35
N TYR A 150 -0.99 -6.53 -5.66
CA TYR A 150 -0.22 -7.66 -6.09
C TYR A 150 -0.71 -8.22 -7.44
N SER A 151 -2.03 -8.43 -7.56
CA SER A 151 -2.64 -8.97 -8.79
C SER A 151 -2.55 -8.04 -9.99
N ARG A 152 -2.09 -6.81 -9.81
CA ARG A 152 -1.97 -5.75 -10.85
C ARG A 152 -0.59 -5.09 -10.87
N ASP A 153 0.40 -5.75 -10.32
CA ASP A 153 1.80 -5.29 -10.25
C ASP A 153 1.97 -3.81 -9.85
N CYS A 154 1.15 -3.39 -8.89
CA CYS A 154 1.22 -2.05 -8.33
C CYS A 154 2.30 -1.94 -7.25
N THR A 155 2.57 -0.72 -6.81
CA THR A 155 3.70 -0.40 -5.92
C THR A 155 3.43 -0.66 -4.43
N GLU A 156 2.18 -0.87 -4.02
CA GLU A 156 1.76 -0.99 -2.63
C GLU A 156 2.45 -2.12 -1.85
N PRO A 157 2.63 -3.34 -2.41
CA PRO A 157 3.32 -4.40 -1.69
C PRO A 157 4.72 -3.98 -1.24
N VAL A 158 5.51 -3.41 -2.14
CA VAL A 158 6.87 -2.92 -1.84
C VAL A 158 6.84 -1.77 -0.82
N ALA A 159 6.00 -0.77 -1.05
CA ALA A 159 5.91 0.43 -0.23
C ALA A 159 5.52 0.10 1.22
N TYR A 160 4.47 -0.73 1.40
CA TYR A 160 3.96 -1.04 2.73
C TYR A 160 4.76 -2.12 3.46
N ALA A 161 5.50 -2.98 2.77
CA ALA A 161 6.51 -3.83 3.39
C ALA A 161 7.67 -2.99 3.98
N LEU A 162 8.18 -2.03 3.21
CA LEU A 162 9.23 -1.11 3.64
C LEU A 162 8.77 -0.28 4.84
N VAL A 163 7.57 0.30 4.78
CA VAL A 163 7.08 1.16 5.85
C VAL A 163 6.76 0.37 7.12
N ALA A 164 6.21 -0.84 7.02
CA ALA A 164 5.98 -1.69 8.17
C ALA A 164 7.29 -2.07 8.85
N ALA A 165 8.26 -2.57 8.08
CA ALA A 165 9.58 -2.94 8.59
C ALA A 165 10.35 -1.71 9.14
N GLY A 166 10.28 -0.58 8.45
CA GLY A 166 10.91 0.67 8.87
C GLY A 166 10.34 1.23 10.16
N THR A 167 9.01 1.25 10.29
CA THR A 167 8.33 1.70 11.50
C THR A 167 8.65 0.77 12.68
N ILE A 168 8.62 -0.55 12.49
CA ILE A 168 8.99 -1.54 13.49
C ILE A 168 10.44 -1.33 13.92
N ALA A 169 11.37 -1.21 12.97
CA ALA A 169 12.78 -0.99 13.28
C ALA A 169 12.99 0.32 14.08
N TRP A 170 12.27 1.38 13.73
CA TRP A 170 12.30 2.64 14.47
C TRP A 170 11.78 2.49 15.90
N LEU A 171 10.66 1.79 16.09
CA LEU A 171 10.07 1.55 17.41
C LEU A 171 10.89 0.58 18.27
N ASP A 172 11.67 -0.31 17.67
CA ASP A 172 12.62 -1.23 18.31
C ASP A 172 14.03 -0.61 18.49
N ASP A 173 14.15 0.72 18.40
CA ASP A 173 15.39 1.50 18.54
C ASP A 173 16.51 1.17 17.54
N ARG A 174 16.20 0.49 16.44
CA ARG A 174 17.09 0.27 15.30
C ARG A 174 17.03 1.46 14.34
N ARG A 175 17.40 2.66 14.86
CA ARG A 175 17.15 3.96 14.21
C ARG A 175 17.70 4.05 12.78
N GLY A 176 18.92 3.54 12.52
CA GLY A 176 19.52 3.58 11.18
C GLY A 176 18.76 2.78 10.15
N ILE A 177 18.37 1.53 10.49
CA ILE A 177 17.55 0.67 9.61
C ILE A 177 16.16 1.29 9.42
N GLY A 178 15.54 1.73 10.53
CA GLY A 178 14.24 2.40 10.48
C GLY A 178 14.24 3.62 9.57
N TRP A 179 15.27 4.47 9.70
CA TRP A 179 15.45 5.65 8.85
C TRP A 179 15.58 5.28 7.36
N ALA A 180 16.47 4.33 7.04
CA ALA A 180 16.71 3.94 5.65
C ALA A 180 15.45 3.39 4.98
N LEU A 181 14.71 2.49 5.65
CA LEU A 181 13.49 1.90 5.11
C LEU A 181 12.36 2.94 4.97
N LEU A 182 12.21 3.86 5.96
CA LEU A 182 11.25 4.95 5.89
C LEU A 182 11.61 5.99 4.82
N ALA A 183 12.89 6.16 4.48
CA ALA A 183 13.31 7.04 3.39
C ALA A 183 13.10 6.42 2.00
N LEU A 184 13.20 5.10 1.88
CA LEU A 184 12.94 4.37 0.62
C LEU A 184 11.45 4.22 0.32
N ALA A 185 10.61 4.05 1.34
CA ALA A 185 9.18 3.78 1.16
C ALA A 185 8.44 4.85 0.33
N PRO A 186 8.65 6.17 0.50
CA PRO A 186 8.02 7.20 -0.32
C PRO A 186 8.42 7.17 -1.79
N LEU A 187 9.60 6.63 -2.12
CA LEU A 187 10.03 6.41 -3.51
C LEU A 187 9.29 5.25 -4.19
N ALA A 188 8.65 4.37 -3.41
CA ALA A 188 7.72 3.36 -3.93
C ALA A 188 6.28 3.89 -3.94
N ARG A 189 5.87 4.66 -2.90
CA ARG A 189 4.54 5.28 -2.82
C ARG A 189 4.55 6.45 -1.85
N GLU A 190 4.20 7.61 -2.33
CA GLU A 190 4.24 8.90 -1.63
C GLU A 190 3.46 8.92 -0.31
N SER A 191 2.32 8.23 -0.24
CA SER A 191 1.47 8.18 0.97
C SER A 191 2.15 7.56 2.19
N THR A 192 3.23 6.79 2.00
CA THR A 192 3.98 6.17 3.11
C THR A 192 4.72 7.18 3.98
N VAL A 193 4.92 8.42 3.51
CA VAL A 193 5.48 9.53 4.30
C VAL A 193 4.67 9.79 5.59
N LEU A 194 3.38 9.44 5.60
CA LEU A 194 2.50 9.61 6.77
C LEU A 194 2.97 8.80 7.99
N PHE A 195 3.71 7.71 7.79
CA PHE A 195 4.29 6.94 8.89
C PHE A 195 5.44 7.70 9.57
N ALA A 196 6.35 8.25 8.78
CA ALA A 196 7.40 9.11 9.32
C ALA A 196 6.81 10.37 9.99
N ALA A 197 5.77 10.96 9.40
CA ALA A 197 5.06 12.11 9.96
C ALA A 197 4.39 11.76 11.32
N GLY A 198 3.73 10.61 11.43
CA GLY A 198 3.12 10.17 12.69
C GLY A 198 4.14 9.89 13.79
N LEU A 199 5.26 9.24 13.44
CA LEU A 199 6.39 9.06 14.36
C LEU A 199 7.02 10.41 14.79
N ALA A 200 7.16 11.35 13.84
CA ALA A 200 7.70 12.69 14.10
C ALA A 200 6.76 13.50 15.00
N ALA A 201 5.43 13.41 14.82
CA ALA A 201 4.46 14.08 15.67
C ALA A 201 4.55 13.58 17.12
N ALA A 202 4.67 12.27 17.33
CA ALA A 202 4.89 11.71 18.67
C ALA A 202 6.23 12.13 19.28
N ALA A 203 7.30 12.17 18.48
CA ALA A 203 8.61 12.63 18.89
C ALA A 203 8.59 14.13 19.26
N LEU A 204 7.85 14.95 18.50
CA LEU A 204 7.66 16.39 18.77
C LEU A 204 6.94 16.60 20.10
N ALA A 205 5.84 15.87 20.34
CA ALA A 205 5.12 15.92 21.60
C ALA A 205 5.99 15.48 22.80
N ALA A 206 6.94 14.57 22.56
CA ALA A 206 7.93 14.15 23.53
C ALA A 206 9.18 15.07 23.60
N ARG A 207 9.24 16.15 22.82
CA ARG A 207 10.39 17.07 22.68
C ARG A 207 11.70 16.40 22.27
N ARG A 208 11.62 15.29 21.54
CA ARG A 208 12.78 14.54 21.02
C ARG A 208 13.22 15.12 19.68
N TRP A 209 13.78 16.32 19.65
CA TRP A 209 14.12 17.08 18.47
C TRP A 209 15.08 16.36 17.49
N ARG A 210 15.96 15.50 18.01
CA ARG A 210 16.84 14.67 17.15
C ARG A 210 16.03 13.70 16.32
N ASP A 211 15.05 13.03 16.92
CA ASP A 211 14.14 12.10 16.24
C ASP A 211 13.27 12.84 15.22
N VAL A 212 12.75 14.03 15.58
CA VAL A 212 11.95 14.86 14.66
C VAL A 212 12.75 15.18 13.40
N ARG A 213 13.98 15.67 13.54
CA ARG A 213 14.84 15.99 12.39
C ARG A 213 15.19 14.78 11.56
N ALA A 214 15.52 13.64 12.21
CA ALA A 214 15.84 12.41 11.51
C ALA A 214 14.63 11.88 10.71
N LEU A 215 13.42 11.90 11.30
CA LEU A 215 12.19 11.47 10.63
C LEU A 215 11.78 12.42 9.52
N ALA A 216 11.90 13.73 9.70
CA ALA A 216 11.65 14.69 8.63
C ALA A 216 12.62 14.49 7.44
N ALA A 217 13.88 14.17 7.73
CA ALA A 217 14.88 13.90 6.70
C ALA A 217 14.58 12.64 5.86
N THR A 218 13.72 11.72 6.32
CA THR A 218 13.31 10.56 5.50
C THR A 218 12.51 10.96 4.25
N ALA A 219 11.89 12.13 4.24
CA ALA A 219 11.17 12.63 3.08
C ALA A 219 12.09 13.22 1.99
N LEU A 220 13.33 13.60 2.34
CA LEU A 220 14.23 14.29 1.42
C LEU A 220 14.50 13.56 0.11
N PRO A 221 14.80 12.24 0.08
CA PRO A 221 15.01 11.53 -1.19
C PRO A 221 13.82 11.64 -2.15
N ALA A 222 12.61 11.43 -1.64
CA ALA A 222 11.40 11.53 -2.46
C ALA A 222 11.09 12.98 -2.87
N MET A 223 11.33 13.96 -1.99
CA MET A 223 11.17 15.39 -2.30
C MET A 223 12.15 15.86 -3.38
N LEU A 224 13.42 15.48 -3.27
CA LEU A 224 14.44 15.82 -4.27
C LEU A 224 14.14 15.17 -5.62
N TRP A 225 13.73 13.90 -5.59
CA TRP A 225 13.31 13.20 -6.79
C TRP A 225 12.09 13.87 -7.44
N GLN A 226 11.05 14.20 -6.66
CA GLN A 226 9.87 14.89 -7.16
C GLN A 226 10.19 16.31 -7.69
N ALA A 227 11.08 17.04 -7.04
CA ALA A 227 11.54 18.36 -7.53
C ALA A 227 12.26 18.23 -8.88
N TYR A 228 13.13 17.22 -9.02
CA TYR A 228 13.77 16.90 -10.29
C TYR A 228 12.76 16.57 -11.39
N LEU A 229 11.77 15.70 -11.09
CA LEU A 229 10.71 15.37 -12.04
C LEU A 229 9.90 16.58 -12.48
N THR A 230 9.52 17.45 -11.53
CA THR A 230 8.74 18.66 -11.84
C THR A 230 9.50 19.61 -12.75
N ALA A 231 10.85 19.66 -12.62
CA ALA A 231 11.69 20.49 -13.47
C ALA A 231 11.99 19.85 -14.85
N SER A 232 11.96 18.51 -14.96
CA SER A 232 12.47 17.78 -16.13
C SER A 232 11.35 17.16 -16.99
N VAL A 233 10.16 16.93 -16.43
CA VAL A 233 9.05 16.26 -17.11
C VAL A 233 7.98 17.29 -17.48
N PRO A 234 7.54 17.36 -18.77
CA PRO A 234 6.49 18.26 -19.18
C PRO A 234 5.20 18.06 -18.37
N ALA A 235 4.46 19.14 -18.12
CA ALA A 235 3.17 19.07 -17.46
C ALA A 235 2.23 18.13 -18.26
N PRO A 236 1.38 17.33 -17.58
CA PRO A 236 0.48 16.43 -18.27
C PRO A 236 -0.52 17.22 -19.13
N THR A 237 -0.69 16.79 -20.37
CA THR A 237 -1.64 17.41 -21.33
C THR A 237 -3.09 16.97 -21.08
N ILE A 238 -3.33 15.94 -20.28
CA ILE A 238 -4.66 15.36 -20.04
C ILE A 238 -4.83 15.13 -18.54
N GLY A 239 -5.88 15.75 -17.98
CA GLY A 239 -6.49 15.49 -16.69
C GLY A 239 -5.53 15.27 -15.52
N GLY A 240 -5.41 16.27 -14.67
CA GLY A 240 -4.58 16.17 -13.46
C GLY A 240 -5.00 14.99 -12.57
N ILE A 241 -4.03 14.44 -11.86
CA ILE A 241 -4.29 13.52 -10.76
C ILE A 241 -5.23 14.22 -9.79
N GLY A 242 -6.29 13.53 -9.39
CA GLY A 242 -7.25 14.08 -8.44
C GLY A 242 -6.55 14.59 -7.19
N LEU A 243 -6.72 15.86 -6.90
CA LEU A 243 -6.23 16.46 -5.66
C LEU A 243 -6.96 15.82 -4.47
N LEU A 244 -6.31 15.84 -3.30
CA LEU A 244 -6.96 15.50 -2.05
C LEU A 244 -8.20 16.37 -1.89
N GLN A 245 -9.29 15.79 -1.40
CA GLN A 245 -10.59 16.42 -1.32
C GLN A 245 -11.02 16.62 0.14
N PHE A 246 -12.11 17.35 0.35
CA PHE A 246 -12.77 17.37 1.65
C PHE A 246 -13.12 15.96 2.10
N PRO A 247 -13.09 15.67 3.43
CA PRO A 247 -13.43 14.35 3.93
C PRO A 247 -14.75 13.86 3.35
N MET A 248 -14.73 12.64 2.81
CA MET A 248 -15.86 11.96 2.16
C MET A 248 -16.36 12.61 0.86
N ALA A 249 -15.80 13.72 0.37
CA ALA A 249 -16.27 14.36 -0.86
C ALA A 249 -16.15 13.43 -2.08
N GLY A 250 -15.17 12.52 -2.08
CA GLY A 250 -15.03 11.52 -3.14
C GLY A 250 -16.13 10.44 -3.14
N ALA A 251 -16.86 10.25 -2.03
CA ALA A 251 -18.02 9.37 -1.98
C ALA A 251 -19.27 9.99 -2.62
N PHE A 252 -19.30 11.30 -2.78
CA PHE A 252 -20.40 12.04 -3.40
C PHE A 252 -19.93 12.65 -4.74
N PRO A 253 -20.68 12.56 -5.80
CA PRO A 253 -22.11 12.88 -5.96
C PRO A 253 -23.01 11.65 -5.78
N ILE A 254 -24.05 11.82 -4.96
CA ILE A 254 -25.03 10.78 -4.67
C ILE A 254 -25.79 10.34 -5.95
N ALA A 255 -25.82 11.18 -6.97
CA ALA A 255 -26.47 10.90 -8.25
C ALA A 255 -25.84 9.72 -9.03
N ASP A 256 -24.57 9.37 -8.72
CA ASP A 256 -23.82 8.32 -9.42
C ASP A 256 -23.41 7.16 -8.47
N LEU A 257 -24.26 6.81 -7.51
CA LEU A 257 -23.99 5.70 -6.57
C LEU A 257 -24.16 4.37 -7.29
N ASP A 258 -23.12 3.98 -8.03
CA ASP A 258 -22.98 2.61 -8.53
C ASP A 258 -22.62 1.62 -7.39
N PRO A 259 -22.81 0.30 -7.62
CA PRO A 259 -22.49 -0.72 -6.61
C PRO A 259 -21.04 -0.68 -6.12
N GLY A 260 -20.08 -0.27 -6.97
CA GLY A 260 -18.67 -0.16 -6.62
C GLY A 260 -18.39 0.97 -5.62
N ARG A 261 -19.02 2.13 -5.80
CA ARG A 261 -18.98 3.25 -4.86
C ARG A 261 -19.66 2.94 -3.55
N LEU A 262 -20.85 2.32 -3.61
CA LEU A 262 -21.54 1.88 -2.38
C LEU A 262 -20.67 0.90 -1.58
N ALA A 263 -20.06 -0.08 -2.25
CA ALA A 263 -19.13 -0.99 -1.59
C ALA A 263 -17.93 -0.24 -0.98
N ALA A 264 -17.33 0.72 -1.68
CA ALA A 264 -16.25 1.54 -1.16
C ALA A 264 -16.68 2.34 0.08
N LEU A 265 -17.87 2.94 0.03
CA LEU A 265 -18.43 3.72 1.15
C LEU A 265 -18.67 2.81 2.37
N PHE A 266 -19.41 1.72 2.23
CA PHE A 266 -19.82 0.90 3.36
C PHE A 266 -18.68 0.03 3.91
N LEU A 267 -17.82 -0.52 3.05
CA LEU A 267 -16.77 -1.42 3.49
C LEU A 267 -15.49 -0.71 3.94
N LEU A 268 -15.25 0.51 3.50
CA LEU A 268 -14.00 1.23 3.80
C LEU A 268 -14.22 2.64 4.34
N GLY A 269 -15.06 3.44 3.71
CA GLY A 269 -15.26 4.84 4.06
C GLY A 269 -15.91 5.05 5.42
N LEU A 270 -17.05 4.42 5.68
CA LEU A 270 -17.74 4.52 6.97
C LEU A 270 -16.95 3.91 8.13
N PRO A 271 -16.31 2.72 8.00
CA PRO A 271 -15.39 2.22 9.02
C PRO A 271 -14.22 3.19 9.29
N ALA A 272 -13.62 3.78 8.25
CA ALA A 272 -12.57 4.78 8.43
C ALA A 272 -13.08 6.02 9.17
N LEU A 273 -14.28 6.50 8.81
CA LEU A 273 -14.93 7.63 9.50
C LEU A 273 -15.17 7.31 10.98
N ALA A 274 -15.64 6.10 11.29
CA ALA A 274 -15.87 5.65 12.67
C ALA A 274 -14.59 5.52 13.50
N LEU A 275 -13.47 5.16 12.86
CA LEU A 275 -12.16 5.02 13.52
C LEU A 275 -11.51 6.36 13.86
N LEU A 276 -11.75 7.41 13.06
CA LEU A 276 -11.05 8.70 13.20
C LEU A 276 -11.23 9.36 14.57
N PRO A 277 -12.43 9.48 15.16
CA PRO A 277 -12.62 10.09 16.47
C PRO A 277 -11.82 9.36 17.57
N GLY A 278 -11.81 8.02 17.54
CA GLY A 278 -11.03 7.20 18.47
C GLY A 278 -9.52 7.44 18.35
N ALA A 279 -9.01 7.50 17.13
CA ALA A 279 -7.60 7.79 16.87
C ALA A 279 -7.21 9.20 17.31
N LEU A 280 -8.06 10.22 17.06
CA LEU A 280 -7.84 11.59 17.51
C LEU A 280 -7.91 11.70 19.03
N ALA A 281 -8.87 11.04 19.69
CA ALA A 281 -8.95 10.99 21.14
C ALA A 281 -7.72 10.33 21.76
N TRP A 282 -7.18 9.30 21.12
CA TRP A 282 -5.93 8.67 21.56
C TRP A 282 -4.74 9.63 21.43
N THR A 283 -4.57 10.28 20.27
CA THR A 283 -3.49 11.28 20.09
C THR A 283 -3.60 12.43 21.11
N TRP A 284 -4.81 12.85 21.44
CA TRP A 284 -5.01 13.90 22.43
C TRP A 284 -4.63 13.48 23.85
N ARG A 285 -5.00 12.25 24.24
CA ARG A 285 -4.73 11.73 25.60
C ARG A 285 -3.26 11.31 25.77
N GLU A 286 -2.68 10.73 24.74
CA GLU A 286 -1.33 10.18 24.76
C GLU A 286 -0.48 10.66 23.56
N PRO A 287 -0.23 11.98 23.44
CA PRO A 287 0.40 12.55 22.25
C PRO A 287 1.84 12.07 22.00
N ARG A 288 2.48 11.48 23.04
CA ARG A 288 3.85 10.92 22.96
C ARG A 288 3.87 9.50 22.41
N VAL A 289 2.72 8.84 22.30
CA VAL A 289 2.57 7.48 21.73
C VAL A 289 2.27 7.60 20.24
N ALA A 290 3.06 6.92 19.43
CA ALA A 290 2.97 7.08 17.97
C ALA A 290 1.70 6.49 17.35
N PHE A 291 1.11 5.44 17.96
CA PHE A 291 0.03 4.68 17.32
C PHE A 291 -1.21 5.53 16.98
N GLY A 292 -1.64 6.42 17.88
CA GLY A 292 -2.75 7.33 17.61
C GLY A 292 -2.49 8.19 16.36
N TRP A 293 -1.29 8.77 16.23
CA TRP A 293 -0.89 9.58 15.08
C TRP A 293 -0.83 8.76 13.80
N LEU A 294 -0.24 7.57 13.84
CA LEU A 294 -0.14 6.67 12.68
C LEU A 294 -1.54 6.32 12.16
N ILE A 295 -2.47 5.95 13.05
CA ILE A 295 -3.84 5.61 12.67
C ILE A 295 -4.56 6.86 12.16
N ALA A 296 -4.53 7.99 12.90
CA ALA A 296 -5.26 9.19 12.52
C ALA A 296 -4.87 9.72 11.14
N LEU A 297 -3.56 9.81 10.85
CA LEU A 297 -3.08 10.31 9.56
C LEU A 297 -3.44 9.39 8.40
N ASN A 298 -3.30 8.06 8.57
CA ASN A 298 -3.62 7.12 7.50
C ASN A 298 -5.13 6.93 7.31
N VAL A 299 -5.94 7.02 8.36
CA VAL A 299 -7.41 7.02 8.26
C VAL A 299 -7.89 8.32 7.60
N LEU A 300 -7.32 9.47 7.99
CA LEU A 300 -7.64 10.74 7.33
C LEU A 300 -7.35 10.69 5.83
N LEU A 301 -6.24 10.08 5.42
CA LEU A 301 -5.93 9.91 4.00
C LEU A 301 -7.03 9.15 3.24
N VAL A 302 -7.62 8.11 3.83
CA VAL A 302 -8.76 7.38 3.22
C VAL A 302 -9.93 8.32 3.00
N LEU A 303 -10.26 9.14 3.99
CA LEU A 303 -11.41 10.04 3.95
C LEU A 303 -11.25 11.20 2.95
N ILE A 304 -10.01 11.69 2.75
CA ILE A 304 -9.70 12.77 1.82
C ILE A 304 -9.21 12.27 0.45
N ALA A 305 -9.31 10.96 0.20
CA ALA A 305 -8.89 10.36 -1.06
C ALA A 305 -9.63 10.98 -2.24
N PRO A 306 -8.98 11.15 -3.41
CA PRO A 306 -9.59 11.73 -4.59
C PRO A 306 -10.75 10.88 -5.11
N ASN A 307 -11.71 11.52 -5.79
CA ASN A 307 -12.92 10.88 -6.31
C ASN A 307 -12.64 9.57 -7.10
N GLN A 308 -11.59 9.57 -7.90
CA GLN A 308 -11.18 8.38 -8.67
C GLN A 308 -10.90 7.13 -7.78
N SER A 309 -10.42 7.32 -6.55
CA SER A 309 -10.22 6.21 -5.60
C SER A 309 -11.54 5.64 -5.07
N TRP A 310 -12.61 6.42 -5.11
CA TRP A 310 -13.94 6.03 -4.63
C TRP A 310 -14.80 5.34 -5.70
N TRP A 311 -14.42 5.39 -6.97
CA TRP A 311 -15.19 4.75 -8.03
C TRP A 311 -15.29 3.23 -7.87
N HIS A 312 -14.35 2.64 -7.15
CA HIS A 312 -14.35 1.21 -6.93
C HIS A 312 -13.71 0.85 -5.58
N VAL A 313 -14.32 -0.12 -4.88
CA VAL A 313 -13.84 -0.56 -3.55
C VAL A 313 -12.35 -0.91 -3.54
N LEU A 314 -11.83 -1.54 -4.60
CA LEU A 314 -10.41 -1.93 -4.69
C LEU A 314 -9.48 -0.72 -4.87
N GLY A 315 -9.95 0.35 -5.52
CA GLY A 315 -9.23 1.62 -5.59
C GLY A 315 -9.04 2.24 -4.21
N LEU A 316 -10.12 2.33 -3.44
CA LEU A 316 -10.07 2.85 -2.08
C LEU A 316 -9.33 1.91 -1.12
N ALA A 317 -9.45 0.58 -1.31
CA ALA A 317 -8.72 -0.40 -0.52
C ALA A 317 -7.19 -0.23 -0.62
N ARG A 318 -6.67 0.15 -1.79
CA ARG A 318 -5.23 0.48 -1.97
C ARG A 318 -4.81 1.69 -1.12
N VAL A 319 -5.68 2.70 -1.02
CA VAL A 319 -5.43 3.86 -0.15
C VAL A 319 -5.49 3.46 1.32
N ALA A 320 -6.40 2.54 1.68
CA ALA A 320 -6.61 2.09 3.06
C ALA A 320 -5.50 1.17 3.61
N VAL A 321 -4.58 0.66 2.80
CA VAL A 321 -3.49 -0.22 3.26
C VAL A 321 -2.69 0.43 4.39
N GLY A 322 -2.41 1.73 4.30
CA GLY A 322 -1.71 2.47 5.35
C GLY A 322 -2.45 2.43 6.70
N ALA A 323 -3.76 2.60 6.69
CA ALA A 323 -4.58 2.50 7.90
C ALA A 323 -4.54 1.08 8.49
N VAL A 324 -4.62 0.05 7.65
CA VAL A 324 -4.51 -1.36 8.09
C VAL A 324 -3.14 -1.63 8.73
N VAL A 325 -2.05 -1.21 8.10
CA VAL A 325 -0.69 -1.37 8.67
C VAL A 325 -0.56 -0.62 10.00
N ALA A 326 -1.03 0.62 10.08
CA ALA A 326 -0.99 1.40 11.33
C ALA A 326 -1.77 0.74 12.46
N LEU A 327 -2.95 0.19 12.17
CA LEU A 327 -3.78 -0.55 13.12
C LEU A 327 -3.11 -1.85 13.58
N LEU A 328 -2.52 -2.63 12.66
CA LEU A 328 -1.80 -3.86 12.99
C LEU A 328 -0.58 -3.61 13.90
N LEU A 329 0.12 -2.51 13.68
CA LEU A 329 1.23 -2.09 14.56
C LEU A 329 0.74 -1.74 15.98
N ALA A 330 -0.50 -1.26 16.12
CA ALA A 330 -1.12 -0.96 17.41
C ALA A 330 -1.73 -2.18 18.10
N PHE A 331 -1.83 -3.35 17.47
CA PHE A 331 -2.45 -4.57 18.05
C PHE A 331 -1.97 -4.93 19.45
N PRO A 332 -0.68 -4.74 19.83
CA PRO A 332 -0.26 -5.03 21.20
C PRO A 332 -1.05 -4.30 22.29
N VAL A 333 -1.65 -3.16 21.98
CA VAL A 333 -2.38 -2.30 22.94
C VAL A 333 -3.90 -2.25 22.67
N LEU A 334 -4.39 -2.89 21.60
CA LEU A 334 -5.82 -2.98 21.27
C LEU A 334 -6.48 -4.18 21.96
N SER A 335 -7.78 -4.08 22.23
CA SER A 335 -8.59 -5.19 22.73
C SER A 335 -8.74 -6.32 21.68
N PRO A 336 -9.01 -7.57 22.09
CA PRO A 336 -9.23 -8.68 21.16
C PRO A 336 -10.37 -8.42 20.16
N GLU A 337 -11.45 -7.79 20.62
CA GLU A 337 -12.63 -7.45 19.79
C GLU A 337 -12.25 -6.46 18.69
N LEU A 338 -11.47 -5.42 19.06
CA LEU A 338 -11.03 -4.42 18.10
C LEU A 338 -10.02 -5.02 17.09
N ARG A 339 -9.16 -5.95 17.53
CA ARG A 339 -8.27 -6.69 16.60
C ARG A 339 -9.08 -7.50 15.59
N ALA A 340 -10.14 -8.19 16.04
CA ALA A 340 -11.02 -8.95 15.16
C ALA A 340 -11.76 -8.05 14.17
N ALA A 341 -12.27 -6.90 14.63
CA ALA A 341 -12.92 -5.91 13.76
C ALA A 341 -11.97 -5.35 12.69
N VAL A 342 -10.71 -5.02 13.07
CA VAL A 342 -9.68 -4.57 12.14
C VAL A 342 -9.34 -5.66 11.10
N ALA A 343 -9.20 -6.91 11.52
CA ALA A 343 -8.93 -8.00 10.62
C ALA A 343 -10.10 -8.24 9.63
N ALA A 344 -11.34 -8.17 10.12
CA ALA A 344 -12.53 -8.26 9.28
C ALA A 344 -12.57 -7.09 8.26
N PHE A 345 -12.33 -5.85 8.71
CA PHE A 345 -12.23 -4.67 7.85
C PHE A 345 -11.18 -4.83 6.74
N ALA A 346 -10.01 -5.38 7.06
CA ALA A 346 -8.93 -5.57 6.11
C ALA A 346 -9.25 -6.65 5.07
N VAL A 347 -9.84 -7.78 5.50
CA VAL A 347 -9.95 -9.02 4.69
C VAL A 347 -11.30 -9.16 4.01
N ALA A 348 -12.39 -8.66 4.58
CA ALA A 348 -13.73 -8.85 4.02
C ALA A 348 -13.86 -8.41 2.55
N PRO A 349 -13.32 -7.24 2.11
CA PRO A 349 -13.38 -6.87 0.71
C PRO A 349 -12.62 -7.86 -0.20
N THR A 350 -11.54 -8.49 0.29
CA THR A 350 -10.81 -9.51 -0.46
C THR A 350 -11.69 -10.74 -0.70
N LEU A 351 -12.38 -11.23 0.33
CA LEU A 351 -13.22 -12.41 0.21
C LEU A 351 -14.35 -12.20 -0.80
N ILE A 352 -14.90 -11.00 -0.86
CA ILE A 352 -15.96 -10.64 -1.81
C ILE A 352 -15.41 -10.57 -3.25
N TRP A 353 -14.20 -10.05 -3.43
CA TRP A 353 -13.64 -9.71 -4.74
C TRP A 353 -12.56 -10.67 -5.25
N LEU A 354 -12.21 -11.73 -4.49
CA LEU A 354 -11.15 -12.65 -4.88
C LEU A 354 -11.45 -13.36 -6.21
N GLY A 355 -12.67 -13.85 -6.39
CA GLY A 355 -13.11 -14.44 -7.65
C GLY A 355 -12.97 -13.48 -8.82
N PRO A 356 -13.61 -12.30 -8.78
CA PRO A 356 -13.38 -11.26 -9.78
C PRO A 356 -11.91 -10.93 -10.05
N MET A 357 -11.04 -10.84 -9.04
CA MET A 357 -9.60 -10.56 -9.23
C MET A 357 -8.89 -11.62 -10.08
N LEU A 358 -9.29 -12.88 -9.97
CA LEU A 358 -8.74 -14.00 -10.75
C LEU A 358 -9.32 -14.10 -12.15
N TRP A 359 -10.63 -13.93 -12.28
CA TRP A 359 -11.35 -14.10 -13.54
C TRP A 359 -11.38 -12.85 -14.40
N TRP A 360 -11.02 -11.71 -13.83
CA TRP A 360 -11.19 -10.48 -14.55
C TRP A 360 -10.31 -10.41 -15.80
N ALA A 361 -10.95 -10.65 -16.91
CA ALA A 361 -10.57 -10.02 -18.16
C ALA A 361 -10.68 -8.49 -17.97
N PRO A 362 -9.82 -7.70 -18.62
CA PRO A 362 -9.75 -6.27 -18.42
C PRO A 362 -11.15 -5.67 -18.44
N TRP A 363 -11.45 -4.84 -17.46
CA TRP A 363 -12.70 -4.08 -17.41
C TRP A 363 -13.01 -3.51 -18.78
N THR A 364 -13.92 -4.16 -19.49
CA THR A 364 -14.63 -3.50 -20.55
C THR A 364 -15.65 -2.63 -19.86
N ALA A 365 -15.47 -1.34 -20.00
CA ALA A 365 -16.42 -0.32 -19.66
C ALA A 365 -16.52 0.06 -18.20
N VAL A 366 -15.87 1.15 -17.90
CA VAL A 366 -16.72 2.26 -17.50
C VAL A 366 -17.04 3.03 -18.77
N ARG A 367 -18.24 2.85 -19.32
CA ARG A 367 -18.85 3.79 -20.23
C ARG A 367 -19.15 5.07 -19.49
#